data_77e1816931b25e7ff692cf19bf5c4472
#
_entry.id   77e1816931b25e7ff692cf19bf5c4472
#
_cell.length_a   1.000
_cell.length_b   1.000
_cell.length_c   1.000
_cell.angle_alpha   90.00
_cell.angle_beta   90.00
_cell.angle_gamma   90.00
#
_symmetry.space_group_name_H-M   'P 1'
#
loop_
_entity.id
_entity.type
_entity.pdbx_description
1 polymer ?
#
loop_
_entity_poly.entity_id
_entity_poly.type
_entity_poly.pdbx_seq_one_letter_code
_entity_poly.pdbx_strand_id
1 'polypeptide(L)'
;VLEGIRSIKESNVPHGDVEVVFTIWEEGGLLGAKNLDYSRLKAKYGFVLDSGGSPGEIVTVGPSQDQIKARIHGRSAHAGVAPEEGVSAIMIAARAIDQMKLLRIDEETTANVGIIQGGVATNIVAPLVEIQAEARSLKEEKLDQQTAHMVGALERAAADLGGRSEIEVERRYKAFQIGEKDDIVVKVKEAMARIGLEGYTTSSGGGSDTNVLNARGIKAVNLGIGEKKPHSLEEHLHIEDLVNSARLVAELIKVFK
;
A
#
# COMPACT_ATOMS: atom_id res chain seq x y z
N VAL A 1 4.55 16.80 13.42
CA VAL A 1 4.01 16.23 14.70
C VAL A 1 4.65 16.91 15.89
N LEU A 2 5.96 16.78 16.13
CA LEU A 2 6.63 17.30 17.33
C LEU A 2 6.42 18.80 17.57
N GLU A 3 6.45 19.62 16.52
CA GLU A 3 6.22 21.06 16.60
C GLU A 3 4.78 21.40 17.02
N GLY A 4 3.77 20.68 16.47
CA GLY A 4 2.38 20.86 16.86
C GLY A 4 2.15 20.54 18.35
N ILE A 5 2.77 19.47 18.86
CA ILE A 5 2.72 19.08 20.28
C ILE A 5 3.42 20.11 21.15
N ARG A 6 4.60 20.61 20.73
CA ARG A 6 5.33 21.66 21.44
C ARG A 6 4.46 22.91 21.60
N SER A 7 3.82 23.35 20.51
CA SER A 7 2.93 24.50 20.49
C SER A 7 1.75 24.36 21.50
N ILE A 8 1.15 23.16 21.58
CA ILE A 8 0.09 22.88 22.56
C ILE A 8 0.60 22.97 23.99
N LYS A 9 1.75 22.38 24.28
CA LYS A 9 2.36 22.43 25.64
C LYS A 9 2.70 23.85 26.05
N GLU A 10 3.28 24.65 25.15
CA GLU A 10 3.67 26.05 25.44
C GLU A 10 2.47 26.97 25.61
N SER A 11 1.38 26.74 24.86
CA SER A 11 0.16 27.54 24.94
C SER A 11 -0.74 27.20 26.12
N ASN A 12 -0.47 26.11 26.83
CA ASN A 12 -1.26 25.61 27.97
C ASN A 12 -2.77 25.51 27.67
N VAL A 13 -3.13 25.17 26.41
CA VAL A 13 -4.52 25.01 25.99
C VAL A 13 -5.04 23.65 26.47
N PRO A 14 -6.28 23.57 27.03
CA PRO A 14 -6.89 22.31 27.43
C PRO A 14 -7.01 21.35 26.23
N HIS A 15 -6.53 20.12 26.41
CA HIS A 15 -6.57 19.05 25.40
C HIS A 15 -6.85 17.70 26.05
N GLY A 16 -7.23 16.71 25.23
CA GLY A 16 -7.31 15.32 25.64
C GLY A 16 -5.94 14.64 25.68
N ASP A 17 -5.93 13.35 26.00
CA ASP A 17 -4.71 12.54 25.96
C ASP A 17 -4.23 12.39 24.52
N VAL A 18 -2.92 12.51 24.33
CA VAL A 18 -2.27 12.40 23.01
C VAL A 18 -1.22 11.30 23.07
N GLU A 19 -1.36 10.33 22.21
CA GLU A 19 -0.38 9.26 22.00
C GLU A 19 0.36 9.52 20.68
N VAL A 20 1.68 9.56 20.74
CA VAL A 20 2.53 9.80 19.56
C VAL A 20 3.25 8.52 19.21
N VAL A 21 3.08 8.08 17.98
CA VAL A 21 3.69 6.86 17.48
C VAL A 21 4.54 7.19 16.26
N PHE A 22 5.79 6.77 16.28
CA PHE A 22 6.68 6.77 15.13
C PHE A 22 6.93 5.33 14.73
N THR A 23 6.38 4.92 13.62
CA THR A 23 6.59 3.61 13.04
C THR A 23 7.86 3.56 12.23
N ILE A 24 8.42 2.37 12.05
CA ILE A 24 9.57 2.12 11.22
C ILE A 24 9.19 1.21 10.06
N TRP A 25 9.93 1.31 8.96
CA TRP A 25 9.82 0.42 7.82
C TRP A 25 8.40 0.33 7.24
N GLU A 26 7.77 1.48 7.04
CA GLU A 26 6.47 1.59 6.37
C GLU A 26 6.58 1.05 4.95
N GLU A 27 7.56 1.50 4.17
CA GLU A 27 7.87 1.11 2.79
C GLU A 27 8.17 -0.39 2.62
N GLY A 28 8.60 -1.06 3.66
CA GLY A 28 8.81 -2.52 3.70
C GLY A 28 7.52 -3.33 3.86
N GLY A 29 6.36 -2.67 3.83
CA GLY A 29 5.04 -3.30 3.93
C GLY A 29 4.38 -3.12 5.29
N LEU A 30 4.45 -1.91 5.85
CA LEU A 30 3.79 -1.46 7.07
C LEU A 30 4.25 -2.24 8.31
N LEU A 31 5.54 -2.66 8.33
CA LEU A 31 6.03 -3.58 9.37
C LEU A 31 6.00 -2.96 10.76
N GLY A 32 6.32 -1.68 10.89
CA GLY A 32 6.25 -0.97 12.16
C GLY A 32 4.84 -0.97 12.74
N ALA A 33 3.84 -0.58 11.95
CA ALA A 33 2.45 -0.59 12.37
C ALA A 33 1.93 -2.00 12.66
N LYS A 34 2.29 -3.00 11.84
CA LYS A 34 1.88 -4.40 12.06
C LYS A 34 2.37 -5.00 13.36
N ASN A 35 3.58 -4.60 13.80
CA ASN A 35 4.24 -5.11 15.00
C ASN A 35 4.12 -4.18 16.22
N LEU A 36 3.35 -3.10 16.12
CA LEU A 36 3.09 -2.20 17.22
C LEU A 36 2.32 -2.93 18.34
N ASP A 37 2.69 -2.67 19.58
CA ASP A 37 1.96 -3.18 20.75
C ASP A 37 0.68 -2.35 20.98
N TYR A 38 -0.40 -2.77 20.32
CA TYR A 38 -1.71 -2.11 20.40
C TYR A 38 -2.34 -2.14 21.79
N SER A 39 -1.91 -3.03 22.69
CA SER A 39 -2.40 -3.05 24.07
C SER A 39 -2.01 -1.80 24.88
N ARG A 40 -0.99 -1.09 24.42
CA ARG A 40 -0.51 0.16 25.01
C ARG A 40 -1.25 1.40 24.52
N LEU A 41 -1.99 1.28 23.40
CA LEU A 41 -2.73 2.40 22.83
C LEU A 41 -4.15 2.43 23.40
N LYS A 42 -4.60 3.63 23.78
CA LYS A 42 -5.95 3.91 24.28
C LYS A 42 -6.74 4.79 23.31
N ALA A 43 -6.05 5.39 22.34
CA ALA A 43 -6.64 6.29 21.36
C ALA A 43 -7.70 5.56 20.53
N LYS A 44 -8.84 6.23 20.31
CA LYS A 44 -9.93 5.77 19.45
C LYS A 44 -9.77 6.27 18.01
N TYR A 45 -9.08 7.39 17.85
CA TYR A 45 -8.82 8.05 16.58
C TYR A 45 -7.33 8.10 16.29
N GLY A 46 -6.96 7.93 15.02
CA GLY A 46 -5.59 8.02 14.55
C GLY A 46 -5.49 9.01 13.38
N PHE A 47 -4.39 9.76 13.33
CA PHE A 47 -4.05 10.66 12.25
C PHE A 47 -2.67 10.28 11.73
N VAL A 48 -2.63 9.70 10.55
CA VAL A 48 -1.38 9.39 9.86
C VAL A 48 -1.04 10.59 8.99
N LEU A 49 0.19 11.07 9.04
CA LEU A 49 0.67 12.22 8.26
C LEU A 49 1.65 11.70 7.20
N ASP A 50 1.08 11.12 6.14
CA ASP A 50 1.83 10.32 5.17
C ASP A 50 1.10 10.29 3.80
N SER A 51 0.55 11.43 3.36
CA SER A 51 -0.02 11.55 2.03
C SER A 51 0.60 12.73 1.29
N GLY A 52 0.91 12.52 0.01
CA GLY A 52 1.51 13.54 -0.87
C GLY A 52 0.59 14.71 -1.22
N GLY A 53 -0.70 14.64 -0.89
CA GLY A 53 -1.63 15.75 -1.06
C GLY A 53 -1.31 16.94 -0.15
N SER A 54 -1.83 18.12 -0.48
CA SER A 54 -1.62 19.32 0.33
C SER A 54 -2.26 19.20 1.71
N PRO A 55 -1.82 19.98 2.71
CA PRO A 55 -2.49 20.08 4.01
C PRO A 55 -3.92 20.61 3.88
N GLY A 56 -4.88 19.74 3.69
CA GLY A 56 -6.29 19.93 3.37
C GLY A 56 -6.87 18.62 2.87
N GLU A 57 -6.00 17.74 2.37
CA GLU A 57 -6.38 16.38 1.94
C GLU A 57 -6.63 15.46 3.13
N ILE A 58 -7.72 14.71 3.03
CA ILE A 58 -8.10 13.66 3.98
C ILE A 58 -8.32 12.38 3.17
N VAL A 59 -7.37 11.45 3.20
CA VAL A 59 -7.55 10.13 2.59
C VAL A 59 -8.46 9.30 3.49
N THR A 60 -9.66 9.05 3.00
CA THR A 60 -10.73 8.33 3.70
C THR A 60 -10.98 6.93 3.15
N VAL A 61 -10.38 6.60 2.00
CA VAL A 61 -10.48 5.29 1.36
C VAL A 61 -9.09 4.85 0.93
N GLY A 62 -8.67 3.67 1.36
CA GLY A 62 -7.41 3.04 0.97
C GLY A 62 -7.61 1.59 0.53
N PRO A 63 -6.75 1.07 -0.38
CA PRO A 63 -6.92 -0.25 -0.97
C PRO A 63 -6.53 -1.39 -0.02
N SER A 64 -6.98 -2.60 -0.34
CA SER A 64 -6.30 -3.84 0.03
C SER A 64 -5.17 -4.12 -0.95
N GLN A 65 -4.19 -4.90 -0.53
CA GLN A 65 -3.11 -5.39 -1.38
C GLN A 65 -2.84 -6.87 -1.15
N ASP A 66 -2.72 -7.62 -2.25
CA ASP A 66 -2.13 -8.94 -2.29
C ASP A 66 -0.75 -8.89 -2.94
N GLN A 67 0.22 -9.54 -2.32
CA GLN A 67 1.51 -9.88 -2.90
C GLN A 67 1.44 -11.31 -3.42
N ILE A 68 1.91 -11.53 -4.65
CA ILE A 68 1.97 -12.83 -5.30
C ILE A 68 3.43 -13.14 -5.61
N LYS A 69 3.92 -14.25 -5.07
CA LYS A 69 5.24 -14.81 -5.40
C LYS A 69 5.03 -16.13 -6.09
N ALA A 70 5.64 -16.32 -7.26
CA ALA A 70 5.54 -17.55 -7.99
C ALA A 70 6.91 -18.07 -8.44
N ARG A 71 7.09 -19.38 -8.32
CA ARG A 71 8.19 -20.13 -8.89
C ARG A 71 7.65 -21.03 -9.98
N ILE A 72 8.10 -20.79 -11.20
CA ILE A 72 7.74 -21.58 -12.37
C ILE A 72 8.86 -22.57 -12.63
N HIS A 73 8.55 -23.86 -12.53
CA HIS A 73 9.49 -24.94 -12.75
C HIS A 73 9.27 -25.56 -14.13
N GLY A 74 10.33 -25.60 -14.90
CA GLY A 74 10.45 -26.33 -16.14
C GLY A 74 11.39 -27.52 -16.04
N ARG A 75 12.04 -27.85 -17.14
CA ARG A 75 13.06 -28.91 -17.24
C ARG A 75 14.19 -28.47 -18.15
N SER A 76 15.42 -28.57 -17.67
CA SER A 76 16.59 -28.23 -18.48
C SER A 76 16.80 -29.20 -19.62
N ALA A 77 17.29 -28.69 -20.76
CA ALA A 77 17.81 -29.44 -21.87
C ALA A 77 18.84 -28.59 -22.65
N HIS A 78 19.65 -29.21 -23.48
CA HIS A 78 20.54 -28.46 -24.35
C HIS A 78 19.75 -27.84 -25.50
N ALA A 79 19.70 -26.51 -25.59
CA ALA A 79 18.82 -25.80 -26.51
C ALA A 79 19.08 -26.05 -27.99
N GLY A 80 20.29 -26.49 -28.37
CA GLY A 80 20.65 -26.77 -29.75
C GLY A 80 20.74 -28.28 -30.11
N VAL A 81 20.70 -29.18 -29.09
CA VAL A 81 20.86 -30.62 -29.32
C VAL A 81 19.57 -31.41 -29.09
N ALA A 82 18.88 -31.12 -28.01
CA ALA A 82 17.67 -31.84 -27.63
C ALA A 82 16.67 -30.88 -26.94
N PRO A 83 16.25 -29.75 -27.57
CA PRO A 83 15.33 -28.79 -26.97
C PRO A 83 13.96 -29.40 -26.62
N GLU A 84 13.54 -30.42 -27.35
CA GLU A 84 12.30 -31.18 -27.16
C GLU A 84 12.24 -31.96 -25.84
N GLU A 85 13.40 -32.27 -25.23
CA GLU A 85 13.48 -32.88 -23.92
C GLU A 85 13.28 -31.85 -22.78
N GLY A 86 13.36 -30.55 -23.12
CA GLY A 86 13.23 -29.45 -22.16
C GLY A 86 11.78 -28.97 -21.98
N VAL A 87 11.56 -28.26 -20.88
CA VAL A 87 10.35 -27.46 -20.64
C VAL A 87 10.81 -26.07 -20.19
N SER A 88 10.56 -25.05 -21.01
CA SER A 88 11.05 -23.70 -20.73
C SER A 88 10.18 -22.98 -19.72
N ALA A 89 10.70 -22.75 -18.51
CA ALA A 89 10.04 -21.92 -17.50
C ALA A 89 9.86 -20.47 -17.98
N ILE A 90 10.74 -19.94 -18.84
CA ILE A 90 10.59 -18.60 -19.43
C ILE A 90 9.38 -18.55 -20.36
N MET A 91 9.15 -19.56 -21.19
CA MET A 91 7.97 -19.60 -22.06
C MET A 91 6.68 -19.72 -21.27
N ILE A 92 6.68 -20.49 -20.18
CA ILE A 92 5.54 -20.59 -19.27
C ILE A 92 5.25 -19.22 -18.64
N ALA A 93 6.26 -18.58 -18.08
CA ALA A 93 6.12 -17.26 -17.44
C ALA A 93 5.62 -16.20 -18.45
N ALA A 94 6.17 -16.16 -19.65
CA ALA A 94 5.75 -15.22 -20.69
C ALA A 94 4.28 -15.43 -21.07
N ARG A 95 3.83 -16.69 -21.27
CA ARG A 95 2.43 -17.02 -21.56
C ARG A 95 1.51 -16.65 -20.41
N ALA A 96 1.92 -16.90 -19.16
CA ALA A 96 1.13 -16.53 -17.99
C ALA A 96 0.92 -15.01 -17.91
N ILE A 97 2.00 -14.23 -18.09
CA ILE A 97 1.95 -12.76 -18.04
C ILE A 97 1.09 -12.19 -19.18
N ASP A 98 1.21 -12.73 -20.40
CA ASP A 98 0.38 -12.33 -21.55
C ASP A 98 -1.12 -12.54 -21.31
N GLN A 99 -1.49 -13.57 -20.52
CA GLN A 99 -2.88 -13.85 -20.15
C GLN A 99 -3.38 -13.04 -18.94
N MET A 100 -2.51 -12.33 -18.23
CA MET A 100 -2.90 -11.52 -17.08
C MET A 100 -3.48 -10.18 -17.53
N LYS A 101 -4.52 -9.73 -16.82
CA LYS A 101 -4.92 -8.33 -16.84
C LYS A 101 -4.00 -7.58 -15.89
N LEU A 102 -3.27 -6.59 -16.37
CA LEU A 102 -2.27 -5.85 -15.62
C LEU A 102 -2.47 -4.34 -15.75
N LEU A 103 -1.72 -3.59 -14.92
CA LEU A 103 -1.76 -2.14 -14.78
C LEU A 103 -3.12 -1.66 -14.25
N ARG A 104 -3.81 -0.78 -14.95
CA ARG A 104 -5.14 -0.28 -14.56
C ARG A 104 -6.23 -1.23 -15.06
N ILE A 105 -6.83 -2.00 -14.14
CA ILE A 105 -7.90 -2.95 -14.46
C ILE A 105 -9.24 -2.23 -14.58
N ASP A 106 -9.53 -1.40 -13.58
CA ASP A 106 -10.68 -0.50 -13.53
C ASP A 106 -10.36 0.71 -12.62
N GLU A 107 -11.37 1.53 -12.28
CA GLU A 107 -11.19 2.74 -11.47
C GLU A 107 -10.66 2.45 -10.05
N GLU A 108 -10.92 1.24 -9.53
CA GLU A 108 -10.62 0.85 -8.16
C GLU A 108 -9.51 -0.20 -8.06
N THR A 109 -9.12 -0.83 -9.19
CA THR A 109 -8.27 -2.03 -9.19
C THR A 109 -7.05 -1.85 -10.06
N THR A 110 -5.89 -2.22 -9.54
CA THR A 110 -4.61 -2.29 -10.27
C THR A 110 -3.91 -3.61 -10.01
N ALA A 111 -3.05 -4.04 -10.94
CA ALA A 111 -2.17 -5.18 -10.77
C ALA A 111 -0.86 -4.96 -11.53
N ASN A 112 0.22 -5.52 -11.02
CA ASN A 112 1.53 -5.38 -11.63
C ASN A 112 2.39 -6.63 -11.43
N VAL A 113 3.19 -6.96 -12.45
CA VAL A 113 4.33 -7.87 -12.31
C VAL A 113 5.57 -6.99 -12.22
N GLY A 114 6.08 -6.83 -11.01
CA GLY A 114 7.18 -5.91 -10.72
C GLY A 114 8.57 -6.54 -10.95
N ILE A 115 8.71 -7.86 -10.71
CA ILE A 115 9.97 -8.56 -10.84
C ILE A 115 9.75 -9.88 -11.56
N ILE A 116 10.63 -10.18 -12.51
CA ILE A 116 10.78 -11.49 -13.15
C ILE A 116 12.27 -11.81 -13.31
N GLN A 117 12.68 -12.98 -12.84
CA GLN A 117 14.07 -13.43 -12.90
C GLN A 117 14.11 -14.90 -13.24
N GLY A 118 15.06 -15.32 -14.09
CA GLY A 118 15.21 -16.74 -14.43
C GLY A 118 16.14 -16.99 -15.59
N GLY A 119 16.33 -18.29 -15.84
CA GLY A 119 17.32 -18.78 -16.83
C GLY A 119 18.71 -18.95 -16.22
N VAL A 120 19.59 -19.63 -16.95
CA VAL A 120 20.98 -19.95 -16.53
C VAL A 120 21.96 -19.51 -17.61
N ALA A 121 21.75 -19.96 -18.86
CA ALA A 121 22.58 -19.64 -20.01
C ALA A 121 21.77 -19.74 -21.31
N THR A 122 22.22 -19.10 -22.38
CA THR A 122 21.50 -19.03 -23.68
C THR A 122 21.37 -20.38 -24.37
N ASN A 123 22.25 -21.32 -24.09
CA ASN A 123 22.26 -22.68 -24.62
C ASN A 123 21.55 -23.73 -23.74
N ILE A 124 20.88 -23.28 -22.69
CA ILE A 124 20.12 -24.14 -21.75
C ILE A 124 18.65 -23.72 -21.77
N VAL A 125 17.73 -24.67 -21.96
CA VAL A 125 16.30 -24.48 -21.74
C VAL A 125 16.09 -24.14 -20.27
N ALA A 126 15.52 -22.99 -19.99
CA ALA A 126 15.43 -22.43 -18.63
C ALA A 126 14.58 -23.29 -17.70
N PRO A 127 15.14 -23.85 -16.61
CA PRO A 127 14.39 -24.72 -15.70
C PRO A 127 13.60 -23.99 -14.62
N LEU A 128 13.90 -22.70 -14.36
CA LEU A 128 13.28 -21.93 -13.29
C LEU A 128 13.09 -20.47 -13.69
N VAL A 129 11.94 -19.92 -13.33
CA VAL A 129 11.66 -18.48 -13.30
C VAL A 129 10.96 -18.13 -12.00
N GLU A 130 11.39 -17.04 -11.38
CA GLU A 130 10.74 -16.45 -10.21
C GLU A 130 10.04 -15.16 -10.63
N ILE A 131 8.81 -14.97 -10.13
CA ILE A 131 7.96 -13.82 -10.39
C ILE A 131 7.52 -13.22 -9.07
N GLN A 132 7.58 -11.88 -8.97
CA GLN A 132 6.94 -11.14 -7.89
C GLN A 132 5.97 -10.14 -8.49
N ALA A 133 4.72 -10.24 -8.04
CA ALA A 133 3.60 -9.45 -8.53
C ALA A 133 2.74 -8.95 -7.38
N GLU A 134 1.90 -7.99 -7.65
CA GLU A 134 0.91 -7.48 -6.72
C GLU A 134 -0.42 -7.19 -7.41
N ALA A 135 -1.48 -7.18 -6.62
CA ALA A 135 -2.77 -6.63 -7.00
C ALA A 135 -3.28 -5.74 -5.86
N ARG A 136 -3.99 -4.66 -6.21
CA ARG A 136 -4.64 -3.75 -5.26
C ARG A 136 -6.05 -3.44 -5.69
N SER A 137 -6.95 -3.29 -4.73
CA SER A 137 -8.29 -2.77 -5.00
C SER A 137 -8.88 -2.09 -3.77
N LEU A 138 -9.73 -1.06 -4.01
CA LEU A 138 -10.56 -0.44 -2.97
C LEU A 138 -11.70 -1.37 -2.51
N LYS A 139 -11.95 -2.47 -3.24
CA LYS A 139 -12.99 -3.49 -2.95
C LYS A 139 -12.32 -4.85 -2.78
N GLU A 140 -12.56 -5.50 -1.65
CA GLU A 140 -11.98 -6.81 -1.34
C GLU A 140 -12.36 -7.87 -2.37
N GLU A 141 -13.64 -7.89 -2.81
CA GLU A 141 -14.13 -8.87 -3.79
C GLU A 141 -13.44 -8.72 -5.15
N LYS A 142 -13.15 -7.48 -5.57
CA LYS A 142 -12.42 -7.21 -6.83
C LYS A 142 -10.96 -7.64 -6.70
N LEU A 143 -10.33 -7.41 -5.54
CA LEU A 143 -8.98 -7.87 -5.28
C LEU A 143 -8.91 -9.39 -5.34
N ASP A 144 -9.84 -10.09 -4.66
CA ASP A 144 -9.89 -11.56 -4.66
C ASP A 144 -10.04 -12.11 -6.10
N GLN A 145 -10.90 -11.49 -6.92
CA GLN A 145 -11.08 -11.86 -8.32
C GLN A 145 -9.80 -11.62 -9.16
N GLN A 146 -9.13 -10.48 -8.97
CA GLN A 146 -7.91 -10.16 -9.70
C GLN A 146 -6.76 -11.08 -9.30
N THR A 147 -6.60 -11.34 -8.01
CA THR A 147 -5.60 -12.28 -7.48
C THR A 147 -5.85 -13.70 -8.02
N ALA A 148 -7.10 -14.18 -7.98
CA ALA A 148 -7.46 -15.48 -8.53
C ALA A 148 -7.22 -15.56 -10.05
N HIS A 149 -7.47 -14.46 -10.80
CA HIS A 149 -7.18 -14.39 -12.22
C HIS A 149 -5.67 -14.56 -12.51
N MET A 150 -4.80 -13.86 -11.76
CA MET A 150 -3.35 -13.93 -11.93
C MET A 150 -2.81 -15.30 -11.55
N VAL A 151 -3.25 -15.87 -10.42
CA VAL A 151 -2.89 -17.23 -9.99
C VAL A 151 -3.31 -18.25 -11.03
N GLY A 152 -4.57 -18.19 -11.50
CA GLY A 152 -5.07 -19.09 -12.53
C GLY A 152 -4.32 -18.98 -13.87
N ALA A 153 -3.82 -17.81 -14.24
CA ALA A 153 -2.99 -17.65 -15.43
C ALA A 153 -1.64 -18.39 -15.29
N LEU A 154 -1.00 -18.31 -14.11
CA LEU A 154 0.25 -19.02 -13.80
C LEU A 154 0.04 -20.54 -13.83
N GLU A 155 -1.01 -21.02 -13.18
CA GLU A 155 -1.31 -22.46 -13.10
C GLU A 155 -1.63 -23.05 -14.47
N ARG A 156 -2.50 -22.40 -15.25
CA ARG A 156 -2.85 -22.84 -16.61
C ARG A 156 -1.65 -22.87 -17.53
N ALA A 157 -0.87 -21.80 -17.57
CA ALA A 157 0.31 -21.75 -18.44
C ALA A 157 1.34 -22.84 -18.10
N ALA A 158 1.53 -23.14 -16.81
CA ALA A 158 2.40 -24.21 -16.34
C ALA A 158 1.88 -25.59 -16.79
N ALA A 159 0.59 -25.84 -16.58
CA ALA A 159 -0.04 -27.10 -16.99
C ALA A 159 -0.01 -27.32 -18.50
N ASP A 160 -0.35 -26.30 -19.29
CA ASP A 160 -0.41 -26.34 -20.76
C ASP A 160 0.95 -26.65 -21.40
N LEU A 161 2.03 -26.18 -20.76
CA LEU A 161 3.39 -26.34 -21.29
C LEU A 161 4.20 -27.43 -20.58
N GLY A 162 3.55 -28.25 -19.72
CA GLY A 162 4.17 -29.40 -19.07
C GLY A 162 5.14 -29.04 -17.93
N GLY A 163 5.03 -27.86 -17.37
CA GLY A 163 5.76 -27.41 -16.19
C GLY A 163 4.93 -27.45 -14.90
N ARG A 164 5.43 -26.79 -13.86
CA ARG A 164 4.78 -26.70 -12.55
C ARG A 164 4.95 -25.29 -11.99
N SER A 165 3.94 -24.78 -11.31
CA SER A 165 4.00 -23.53 -10.56
C SER A 165 3.89 -23.78 -9.06
N GLU A 166 4.69 -23.06 -8.28
CA GLU A 166 4.54 -22.91 -6.83
C GLU A 166 4.19 -21.46 -6.57
N ILE A 167 3.03 -21.19 -5.96
CA ILE A 167 2.48 -19.84 -5.81
C ILE A 167 2.16 -19.59 -4.35
N GLU A 168 2.67 -18.47 -3.83
CA GLU A 168 2.37 -17.92 -2.52
C GLU A 168 1.64 -16.60 -2.70
N VAL A 169 0.49 -16.45 -2.02
CA VAL A 169 -0.29 -15.21 -1.97
C VAL A 169 -0.36 -14.75 -0.53
N GLU A 170 0.04 -13.50 -0.29
CA GLU A 170 -0.03 -12.86 1.02
C GLU A 170 -0.89 -11.59 0.95
N ARG A 171 -2.00 -11.52 1.72
CA ARG A 171 -2.72 -10.27 1.95
C ARG A 171 -1.88 -9.36 2.82
N ARG A 172 -1.26 -8.35 2.20
CA ARG A 172 -0.36 -7.42 2.89
C ARG A 172 -1.09 -6.52 3.87
N TYR A 173 -2.25 -6.01 3.48
CA TYR A 173 -3.17 -5.22 4.31
C TYR A 173 -4.57 -5.20 3.70
N LYS A 174 -5.55 -4.84 4.51
CA LYS A 174 -6.96 -4.73 4.12
C LYS A 174 -7.30 -3.30 3.72
N ALA A 175 -8.34 -3.15 2.88
CA ALA A 175 -8.93 -1.86 2.56
C ALA A 175 -9.56 -1.22 3.81
N PHE A 176 -9.65 0.10 3.79
CA PHE A 176 -10.48 0.84 4.74
C PHE A 176 -11.34 1.86 4.00
N GLN A 177 -12.48 2.18 4.58
CA GLN A 177 -13.37 3.21 4.08
C GLN A 177 -14.03 3.94 5.26
N ILE A 178 -13.81 5.25 5.34
CA ILE A 178 -14.41 6.16 6.32
C ILE A 178 -15.38 7.08 5.57
N GLY A 179 -16.61 7.17 6.05
CA GLY A 179 -17.62 8.01 5.40
C GLY A 179 -17.37 9.52 5.60
N GLU A 180 -17.74 10.35 4.64
CA GLU A 180 -17.57 11.81 4.74
C GLU A 180 -18.30 12.45 5.93
N LYS A 181 -19.38 11.82 6.40
CA LYS A 181 -20.18 12.28 7.55
C LYS A 181 -19.71 11.66 8.87
N ASP A 182 -18.67 10.84 8.84
CA ASP A 182 -18.09 10.27 10.05
C ASP A 182 -17.49 11.39 10.92
N ASP A 183 -17.61 11.23 12.22
CA ASP A 183 -17.20 12.24 13.20
C ASP A 183 -15.72 12.61 13.09
N ILE A 184 -14.85 11.65 12.76
CA ILE A 184 -13.42 11.93 12.54
C ILE A 184 -13.23 12.88 11.36
N VAL A 185 -13.93 12.66 10.24
CA VAL A 185 -13.81 13.51 9.03
C VAL A 185 -14.36 14.90 9.29
N VAL A 186 -15.52 15.00 9.94
CA VAL A 186 -16.15 16.29 10.30
C VAL A 186 -15.22 17.10 11.19
N LYS A 187 -14.67 16.49 12.24
CA LYS A 187 -13.74 17.16 13.18
C LYS A 187 -12.40 17.52 12.52
N VAL A 188 -11.86 16.68 11.62
CA VAL A 188 -10.66 17.03 10.86
C VAL A 188 -10.91 18.25 9.97
N LYS A 189 -12.05 18.30 9.24
CA LYS A 189 -12.45 19.47 8.46
C LYS A 189 -12.62 20.72 9.33
N GLU A 190 -13.17 20.58 10.54
CA GLU A 190 -13.25 21.67 11.51
C GLU A 190 -11.86 22.17 11.91
N ALA A 191 -10.92 21.28 12.23
CA ALA A 191 -9.55 21.65 12.58
C ALA A 191 -8.84 22.37 11.42
N MET A 192 -9.02 21.90 10.19
CA MET A 192 -8.50 22.54 8.98
C MET A 192 -9.07 23.95 8.79
N ALA A 193 -10.39 24.11 8.92
CA ALA A 193 -11.04 25.41 8.76
C ALA A 193 -10.54 26.45 9.77
N ARG A 194 -10.18 26.08 10.99
CA ARG A 194 -9.64 26.98 12.03
C ARG A 194 -8.30 27.61 11.65
N ILE A 195 -7.57 26.99 10.75
CA ILE A 195 -6.29 27.50 10.25
C ILE A 195 -6.36 27.98 8.79
N GLY A 196 -7.57 28.12 8.25
CA GLY A 196 -7.82 28.63 6.92
C GLY A 196 -7.59 27.64 5.79
N LEU A 197 -7.55 26.33 6.10
CA LEU A 197 -7.46 25.27 5.09
C LEU A 197 -8.84 24.75 4.72
N GLU A 198 -9.06 24.51 3.43
CA GLU A 198 -10.26 23.81 2.95
C GLU A 198 -10.02 22.30 2.96
N GLY A 199 -10.79 21.58 3.81
CA GLY A 199 -10.68 20.13 3.95
C GLY A 199 -11.51 19.39 2.91
N TYR A 200 -10.89 18.48 2.16
CA TYR A 200 -11.58 17.61 1.20
C TYR A 200 -11.18 16.14 1.39
N THR A 201 -12.09 15.24 1.02
CA THR A 201 -11.87 13.79 1.12
C THR A 201 -11.43 13.21 -0.22
N THR A 202 -10.58 12.21 -0.18
CA THR A 202 -10.10 11.49 -1.37
C THR A 202 -9.88 10.01 -1.09
N SER A 203 -9.62 9.24 -2.15
CA SER A 203 -9.14 7.87 -2.08
C SER A 203 -7.67 7.79 -2.49
N SER A 204 -6.92 6.87 -1.89
CA SER A 204 -5.54 6.56 -2.27
C SER A 204 -5.47 5.23 -3.03
N GLY A 205 -4.58 5.14 -4.02
CA GLY A 205 -4.19 3.87 -4.63
C GLY A 205 -3.07 3.14 -3.87
N GLY A 206 -2.44 3.82 -2.91
CA GLY A 206 -1.41 3.29 -2.01
C GLY A 206 -1.99 2.90 -0.65
N GLY A 207 -1.34 1.93 0.01
CA GLY A 207 -1.59 1.64 1.43
C GLY A 207 -0.68 2.50 2.30
N SER A 208 -1.05 2.64 3.56
CA SER A 208 -0.28 3.31 4.61
C SER A 208 -0.56 2.65 5.97
N ASP A 209 0.10 3.11 7.01
CA ASP A 209 -0.18 2.66 8.38
C ASP A 209 -1.66 2.83 8.77
N THR A 210 -2.38 3.73 8.11
CA THR A 210 -3.84 3.92 8.26
C THR A 210 -4.62 2.62 8.03
N ASN A 211 -4.20 1.78 7.07
CA ASN A 211 -4.82 0.49 6.81
C ASN A 211 -4.71 -0.43 8.03
N VAL A 212 -3.53 -0.46 8.65
CA VAL A 212 -3.27 -1.32 9.82
C VAL A 212 -4.03 -0.81 11.03
N LEU A 213 -4.03 0.51 11.30
CA LEU A 213 -4.76 1.12 12.40
C LEU A 213 -6.25 0.81 12.32
N ASN A 214 -6.88 1.01 11.15
CA ASN A 214 -8.30 0.68 10.94
C ASN A 214 -8.59 -0.81 11.13
N ALA A 215 -7.71 -1.69 10.61
CA ALA A 215 -7.85 -3.14 10.81
C ALA A 215 -7.71 -3.55 12.29
N ARG A 216 -7.06 -2.76 13.13
CA ARG A 216 -6.91 -2.96 14.58
C ARG A 216 -7.98 -2.26 15.40
N GLY A 217 -8.96 -1.59 14.78
CA GLY A 217 -10.08 -0.94 15.46
C GLY A 217 -9.81 0.50 15.91
N ILE A 218 -8.69 1.09 15.57
CA ILE A 218 -8.42 2.52 15.73
C ILE A 218 -8.89 3.22 14.47
N LYS A 219 -9.98 4.01 14.58
CA LYS A 219 -10.51 4.76 13.44
C LYS A 219 -9.49 5.83 12.99
N ALA A 220 -8.90 5.67 11.81
CA ALA A 220 -7.81 6.49 11.34
C ALA A 220 -8.01 7.00 9.92
N VAL A 221 -7.52 8.20 9.66
CA VAL A 221 -7.42 8.81 8.32
C VAL A 221 -5.97 9.18 8.03
N ASN A 222 -5.58 9.17 6.75
CA ASN A 222 -4.28 9.67 6.32
C ASN A 222 -4.44 11.11 5.82
N LEU A 223 -3.54 12.00 6.24
CA LEU A 223 -3.61 13.43 5.98
C LEU A 223 -2.51 13.85 5.02
N GLY A 224 -2.86 14.72 4.09
CA GLY A 224 -1.90 15.34 3.19
C GLY A 224 -0.92 16.22 3.95
N ILE A 225 0.36 16.07 3.62
CA ILE A 225 1.46 16.87 4.15
C ILE A 225 2.16 17.72 3.10
N GLY A 226 1.78 17.58 1.83
CA GLY A 226 2.34 18.34 0.72
C GLY A 226 3.60 17.77 0.12
N GLU A 227 3.93 16.51 0.43
CA GLU A 227 5.08 15.81 -0.15
C GLU A 227 5.03 15.77 -1.68
N LYS A 228 6.16 16.06 -2.31
CA LYS A 228 6.32 16.06 -3.76
C LYS A 228 7.40 15.08 -4.18
N LYS A 229 7.14 14.37 -5.27
CA LYS A 229 8.04 13.38 -5.88
C LYS A 229 8.51 12.29 -4.89
N PRO A 230 7.58 11.63 -4.13
CA PRO A 230 7.96 10.57 -3.20
C PRO A 230 8.76 9.48 -3.91
N HIS A 231 9.60 8.77 -3.16
CA HIS A 231 10.48 7.69 -3.65
C HIS A 231 11.52 8.12 -4.70
N SER A 232 11.83 9.42 -4.79
CA SER A 232 12.85 9.95 -5.72
C SER A 232 13.90 10.77 -5.00
N LEU A 233 15.07 10.99 -5.66
CA LEU A 233 16.11 11.89 -5.15
C LEU A 233 15.69 13.37 -5.17
N GLU A 234 14.57 13.69 -5.79
CA GLU A 234 14.00 15.04 -5.87
C GLU A 234 12.84 15.23 -4.88
N GLU A 235 12.64 14.29 -3.97
CA GLU A 235 11.63 14.40 -2.94
C GLU A 235 11.83 15.65 -2.09
N HIS A 236 10.77 16.41 -1.93
CA HIS A 236 10.81 17.68 -1.20
C HIS A 236 9.43 18.05 -0.64
N LEU A 237 9.46 18.98 0.29
CA LEU A 237 8.27 19.55 0.94
C LEU A 237 8.38 21.08 0.90
N HIS A 238 7.30 21.78 0.57
CA HIS A 238 7.25 23.22 0.69
C HIS A 238 7.18 23.63 2.16
N ILE A 239 7.91 24.70 2.54
CA ILE A 239 7.95 25.19 3.93
C ILE A 239 6.54 25.56 4.43
N GLU A 240 5.71 26.12 3.56
CA GLU A 240 4.32 26.47 3.90
C GLU A 240 3.50 25.23 4.26
N ASP A 241 3.64 24.13 3.51
CA ASP A 241 2.97 22.87 3.77
C ASP A 241 3.44 22.24 5.11
N LEU A 242 4.75 22.33 5.39
CA LEU A 242 5.32 21.88 6.66
C LEU A 242 4.73 22.68 7.85
N VAL A 243 4.64 24.01 7.73
CA VAL A 243 4.06 24.88 8.75
C VAL A 243 2.57 24.60 8.93
N ASN A 244 1.82 24.45 7.84
CA ASN A 244 0.40 24.14 7.88
C ASN A 244 0.13 22.77 8.47
N SER A 245 0.95 21.77 8.17
CA SER A 245 0.87 20.45 8.81
C SER A 245 1.10 20.51 10.32
N ALA A 246 2.07 21.32 10.77
CA ALA A 246 2.31 21.49 12.20
C ALA A 246 1.14 22.22 12.91
N ARG A 247 0.56 23.23 12.27
CA ARG A 247 -0.64 23.94 12.76
C ARG A 247 -1.85 23.01 12.80
N LEU A 248 -2.03 22.18 11.76
CA LEU A 248 -3.11 21.20 11.72
C LEU A 248 -3.01 20.21 12.88
N VAL A 249 -1.83 19.67 13.17
CA VAL A 249 -1.63 18.79 14.32
C VAL A 249 -2.06 19.47 15.63
N ALA A 250 -1.70 20.73 15.82
CA ALA A 250 -2.11 21.48 17.01
C ALA A 250 -3.64 21.66 17.10
N GLU A 251 -4.31 21.96 15.98
CA GLU A 251 -5.78 22.10 15.97
C GLU A 251 -6.51 20.75 16.16
N LEU A 252 -5.97 19.66 15.58
CA LEU A 252 -6.51 18.31 15.83
C LEU A 252 -6.51 17.99 17.32
N ILE A 253 -5.40 18.24 18.02
CA ILE A 253 -5.30 18.01 19.48
C ILE A 253 -6.34 18.83 20.24
N LYS A 254 -6.69 20.04 19.80
CA LYS A 254 -7.70 20.90 20.44
C LYS A 254 -9.13 20.43 20.15
N VAL A 255 -9.40 19.88 18.99
CA VAL A 255 -10.75 19.45 18.53
C VAL A 255 -11.10 18.07 19.09
N PHE A 256 -10.15 17.15 19.19
CA PHE A 256 -10.33 15.80 19.70
C PHE A 256 -9.99 15.74 21.20
N LYS A 257 -10.91 16.29 22.01
CA LYS A 257 -10.80 16.29 23.50
C LYS A 257 -11.44 15.05 24.09
#